data_d3752efb367dd7da61f122090de2bc26
#
_entry.id   d3752efb367dd7da61f122090de2bc26
#
_cell.length_a   1.000
_cell.length_b   1.000
_cell.length_c   1.000
_cell.angle_alpha   90.00
_cell.angle_beta   90.00
_cell.angle_gamma   90.00
#
_symmetry.space_group_name_H-M   'P 1'
#
loop_
_entity.id
_entity.type
_entity.pdbx_description
1 polymer ?
#
loop_
_entity_poly.entity_id
_entity_poly.type
_entity_poly.pdbx_seq_one_letter_code
_entity_poly.pdbx_strand_id
1 'polypeptide(L)'
;MKVFILLLFIFNFVSSAQSSQKVILNNLFDQLQIINNSKSAALLEQKIWSIWNEHPSDFKLTEKLEFGTELMQYGDYNYALKVFSNILENDPKWSEAWNKRATVYFLMSQFKNSLNDIDKVLDIEPRHFGALSGQARIFIKLQEYEKAIKSIESALKFYPSFKSRELIPEIERLIKEDSI
;
A
#
# COMPACT_ATOMS: atom_id res chain seq x y z
N MET A 1 -39.41 12.87 6.27
CA MET A 1 -38.68 12.65 7.52
C MET A 1 -38.04 11.27 7.65
N LYS A 2 -38.61 10.17 7.10
CA LYS A 2 -38.01 8.81 7.22
C LYS A 2 -36.74 8.58 6.42
N VAL A 3 -36.53 9.29 5.28
CA VAL A 3 -35.33 9.12 4.42
C VAL A 3 -34.07 9.75 5.06
N PHE A 4 -34.21 10.82 5.85
CA PHE A 4 -33.09 11.50 6.52
C PHE A 4 -32.47 10.65 7.66
N ILE A 5 -33.29 9.85 8.34
CA ILE A 5 -32.84 8.97 9.42
C ILE A 5 -32.05 7.79 8.87
N LEU A 6 -32.43 7.27 7.69
CA LEU A 6 -31.72 6.13 7.06
C LEU A 6 -30.30 6.55 6.59
N LEU A 7 -30.15 7.75 6.02
CA LEU A 7 -28.84 8.29 5.63
C LEU A 7 -27.90 8.52 6.82
N LEU A 8 -28.43 8.98 7.96
CA LEU A 8 -27.65 9.14 9.20
C LEU A 8 -27.20 7.80 9.77
N PHE A 9 -28.01 6.75 9.68
CA PHE A 9 -27.63 5.40 10.14
C PHE A 9 -26.52 4.79 9.29
N ILE A 10 -26.59 4.93 7.95
CA ILE A 10 -25.55 4.43 7.04
C ILE A 10 -24.22 5.15 7.29
N PHE A 11 -24.23 6.47 7.46
CA PHE A 11 -23.03 7.26 7.71
C PHE A 11 -22.35 6.90 9.04
N ASN A 12 -23.10 6.61 10.09
CA ASN A 12 -22.57 6.16 11.36
C ASN A 12 -21.98 4.74 11.28
N PHE A 13 -22.57 3.85 10.52
CA PHE A 13 -22.08 2.46 10.38
C PHE A 13 -20.74 2.40 9.62
N VAL A 14 -20.60 3.13 8.53
CA VAL A 14 -19.34 3.24 7.78
C VAL A 14 -18.22 3.84 8.64
N SER A 15 -18.51 4.89 9.39
CA SER A 15 -17.55 5.52 10.30
C SER A 15 -17.07 4.55 11.40
N SER A 16 -17.95 3.70 11.91
CA SER A 16 -17.59 2.72 12.96
C SER A 16 -16.72 1.58 12.42
N ALA A 17 -16.97 1.07 11.23
CA ALA A 17 -16.20 0.01 10.60
C ALA A 17 -14.76 0.47 10.26
N GLN A 18 -14.62 1.65 9.69
CA GLN A 18 -13.31 2.25 9.39
C GLN A 18 -12.52 2.57 10.67
N SER A 19 -13.19 3.03 11.72
CA SER A 19 -12.58 3.23 13.03
C SER A 19 -12.08 1.91 13.64
N SER A 20 -12.85 0.83 13.50
CA SER A 20 -12.47 -0.51 13.96
C SER A 20 -11.22 -1.03 13.23
N GLN A 21 -11.19 -0.94 11.90
CA GLN A 21 -10.03 -1.34 11.09
C GLN A 21 -8.75 -0.61 11.51
N LYS A 22 -8.84 0.71 11.72
CA LYS A 22 -7.72 1.54 12.16
C LYS A 22 -7.17 1.10 13.52
N VAL A 23 -8.04 0.76 14.47
CA VAL A 23 -7.63 0.27 15.80
C VAL A 23 -6.89 -1.06 15.67
N ILE A 24 -7.39 -1.99 14.85
CA ILE A 24 -6.74 -3.28 14.63
C ILE A 24 -5.37 -3.09 13.97
N LEU A 25 -5.28 -2.24 12.94
CA LEU A 25 -4.01 -1.93 12.27
C LEU A 25 -2.98 -1.34 13.25
N ASN A 26 -3.39 -0.39 14.11
CA ASN A 26 -2.50 0.18 15.11
C ASN A 26 -1.91 -0.90 16.01
N ASN A 27 -2.75 -1.78 16.54
CA ASN A 27 -2.28 -2.89 17.40
C ASN A 27 -1.33 -3.85 16.66
N LEU A 28 -1.59 -4.17 15.38
CA LEU A 28 -0.71 -5.01 14.58
C LEU A 28 0.65 -4.35 14.33
N PHE A 29 0.67 -3.05 14.05
CA PHE A 29 1.92 -2.30 13.88
C PHE A 29 2.71 -2.16 15.17
N ASP A 30 2.05 -1.93 16.32
CA ASP A 30 2.71 -1.91 17.63
C ASP A 30 3.39 -3.26 17.93
N GLN A 31 2.73 -4.37 17.61
CA GLN A 31 3.33 -5.70 17.73
C GLN A 31 4.50 -5.89 16.75
N LEU A 32 4.35 -5.41 15.50
CA LEU A 32 5.34 -5.57 14.44
C LEU A 32 6.65 -4.84 14.76
N GLN A 33 6.57 -3.70 15.47
CA GLN A 33 7.73 -2.92 15.88
C GLN A 33 8.61 -3.62 16.92
N ILE A 34 8.03 -4.44 17.79
CA ILE A 34 8.75 -5.06 18.92
C ILE A 34 9.12 -6.53 18.69
N ILE A 35 8.58 -7.14 17.62
CA ILE A 35 8.80 -8.57 17.38
C ILE A 35 10.15 -8.81 16.72
N ASN A 36 10.93 -9.73 17.32
CA ASN A 36 12.26 -10.09 16.81
C ASN A 36 12.27 -11.42 16.04
N ASN A 37 11.13 -12.11 15.99
CA ASN A 37 11.00 -13.40 15.30
C ASN A 37 10.44 -13.21 13.90
N SER A 38 11.22 -13.57 12.87
CA SER A 38 10.84 -13.38 11.47
C SER A 38 9.55 -14.11 11.07
N LYS A 39 9.31 -15.31 11.61
CA LYS A 39 8.09 -16.08 11.32
C LYS A 39 6.85 -15.39 11.90
N SER A 40 6.96 -14.88 13.12
CA SER A 40 5.86 -14.12 13.75
C SER A 40 5.64 -12.78 13.07
N ALA A 41 6.72 -12.10 12.65
CA ALA A 41 6.61 -10.86 11.87
C ALA A 41 5.88 -11.10 10.54
N ALA A 42 6.18 -12.18 9.83
CA ALA A 42 5.50 -12.56 8.59
C ALA A 42 3.99 -12.82 8.80
N LEU A 43 3.60 -13.42 9.93
CA LEU A 43 2.18 -13.61 10.25
C LEU A 43 1.46 -12.29 10.54
N LEU A 44 2.12 -11.32 11.19
CA LEU A 44 1.56 -9.99 11.40
C LEU A 44 1.45 -9.22 10.06
N GLU A 45 2.48 -9.30 9.23
CA GLU A 45 2.48 -8.75 7.88
C GLU A 45 1.28 -9.26 7.06
N GLN A 46 1.05 -10.59 7.06
CA GLN A 46 -0.07 -11.20 6.35
C GLN A 46 -1.42 -10.68 6.85
N LYS A 47 -1.59 -10.50 8.17
CA LYS A 47 -2.80 -9.92 8.74
C LYS A 47 -3.00 -8.46 8.33
N ILE A 48 -1.93 -7.66 8.30
CA ILE A 48 -1.99 -6.26 7.84
C ILE A 48 -2.42 -6.22 6.37
N TRP A 49 -1.81 -7.06 5.51
CA TRP A 49 -2.21 -7.17 4.10
C TRP A 49 -3.67 -7.58 3.93
N SER A 50 -4.17 -8.53 4.73
CA SER A 50 -5.58 -8.94 4.68
C SER A 50 -6.50 -7.75 4.95
N ILE A 51 -6.20 -6.93 5.99
CA ILE A 51 -6.99 -5.77 6.35
C ILE A 51 -6.93 -4.69 5.25
N TRP A 52 -5.78 -4.42 4.66
CA TRP A 52 -5.66 -3.42 3.59
C TRP A 52 -6.39 -3.84 2.32
N ASN A 53 -6.37 -5.15 1.98
CA ASN A 53 -7.06 -5.68 0.79
C ASN A 53 -8.59 -5.77 0.97
N GLU A 54 -9.12 -5.62 2.17
CA GLU A 54 -10.55 -5.67 2.46
C GLU A 54 -11.11 -4.26 2.67
N HIS A 55 -12.12 -3.89 1.85
CA HIS A 55 -12.79 -2.60 2.02
C HIS A 55 -13.64 -2.60 3.30
N PRO A 56 -13.53 -1.57 4.18
CA PRO A 56 -14.12 -1.61 5.52
C PRO A 56 -15.64 -1.73 5.57
N SER A 57 -16.34 -1.42 4.48
CA SER A 57 -17.82 -1.34 4.48
C SER A 57 -18.49 -1.75 3.18
N ASP A 58 -17.74 -2.01 2.12
CA ASP A 58 -18.31 -2.38 0.81
C ASP A 58 -17.60 -3.60 0.22
N PHE A 59 -18.20 -4.75 0.39
CA PHE A 59 -17.70 -6.02 -0.12
C PHE A 59 -17.56 -6.03 -1.66
N LYS A 60 -18.41 -5.30 -2.38
CA LYS A 60 -18.31 -5.20 -3.86
C LYS A 60 -17.04 -4.49 -4.31
N LEU A 61 -16.55 -3.53 -3.53
CA LEU A 61 -15.27 -2.89 -3.81
C LEU A 61 -14.10 -3.86 -3.54
N THR A 62 -14.21 -4.72 -2.53
CA THR A 62 -13.25 -5.81 -2.30
C THR A 62 -13.19 -6.77 -3.47
N GLU A 63 -14.35 -7.28 -3.94
CA GLU A 63 -14.42 -8.15 -5.13
C GLU A 63 -13.82 -7.48 -6.39
N LYS A 64 -14.07 -6.17 -6.58
CA LYS A 64 -13.46 -5.42 -7.68
C LYS A 64 -11.93 -5.31 -7.54
N LEU A 65 -11.41 -5.12 -6.31
CA LEU A 65 -9.96 -5.07 -6.07
C LEU A 65 -9.30 -6.41 -6.40
N GLU A 66 -9.92 -7.51 -5.99
CA GLU A 66 -9.47 -8.87 -6.31
C GLU A 66 -9.46 -9.10 -7.82
N PHE A 67 -10.56 -8.78 -8.51
CA PHE A 67 -10.65 -8.88 -9.96
C PHE A 67 -9.58 -8.04 -10.69
N GLY A 68 -9.38 -6.78 -10.28
CA GLY A 68 -8.30 -5.94 -10.82
C GLY A 68 -6.91 -6.51 -10.55
N THR A 69 -6.73 -7.17 -9.41
CA THR A 69 -5.47 -7.84 -9.05
C THR A 69 -5.22 -9.07 -9.93
N GLU A 70 -6.23 -9.85 -10.23
CA GLU A 70 -6.14 -10.97 -11.18
C GLU A 70 -5.76 -10.48 -12.58
N LEU A 71 -6.42 -9.43 -13.09
CA LEU A 71 -6.08 -8.83 -14.38
C LEU A 71 -4.61 -8.38 -14.42
N MET A 72 -4.14 -7.75 -13.36
CA MET A 72 -2.74 -7.34 -13.23
C MET A 72 -1.80 -8.55 -13.29
N GLN A 73 -2.12 -9.66 -12.61
CA GLN A 73 -1.33 -10.89 -12.61
C GLN A 73 -1.28 -11.56 -14.00
N TYR A 74 -2.37 -11.50 -14.76
CA TYR A 74 -2.44 -12.00 -16.14
C TYR A 74 -1.81 -11.04 -17.17
N GLY A 75 -1.36 -9.85 -16.76
CA GLY A 75 -0.73 -8.87 -17.63
C GLY A 75 -1.71 -7.96 -18.38
N ASP A 76 -3.01 -8.04 -18.11
CA ASP A 76 -4.00 -7.11 -18.67
C ASP A 76 -4.00 -5.78 -17.91
N TYR A 77 -2.86 -5.07 -18.01
CA TYR A 77 -2.61 -3.84 -17.27
C TYR A 77 -3.60 -2.72 -17.60
N ASN A 78 -3.99 -2.60 -18.87
CA ASN A 78 -4.93 -1.55 -19.28
C ASN A 78 -6.31 -1.73 -18.66
N TYR A 79 -6.77 -2.96 -18.54
CA TYR A 79 -8.05 -3.24 -17.89
C TYR A 79 -7.95 -3.15 -16.36
N ALA A 80 -6.86 -3.64 -15.78
CA ALA A 80 -6.59 -3.46 -14.36
C ALA A 80 -6.61 -1.97 -13.95
N LEU A 81 -5.98 -1.07 -14.74
CA LEU A 81 -6.03 0.38 -14.50
C LEU A 81 -7.46 0.93 -14.50
N LYS A 82 -8.32 0.49 -15.43
CA LYS A 82 -9.73 0.90 -15.48
C LYS A 82 -10.47 0.45 -14.23
N VAL A 83 -10.25 -0.80 -13.80
CA VAL A 83 -10.90 -1.36 -12.60
C VAL A 83 -10.48 -0.59 -11.35
N PHE A 84 -9.18 -0.39 -11.12
CA PHE A 84 -8.70 0.34 -9.96
C PHE A 84 -9.12 1.83 -9.99
N SER A 85 -9.14 2.47 -11.15
CA SER A 85 -9.63 3.84 -11.29
C SER A 85 -11.11 3.94 -10.94
N ASN A 86 -11.94 2.99 -11.36
CA ASN A 86 -13.35 2.94 -10.98
C ASN A 86 -13.55 2.73 -9.46
N ILE A 87 -12.69 1.93 -8.81
CA ILE A 87 -12.72 1.81 -7.34
C ILE A 87 -12.43 3.19 -6.70
N LEU A 88 -11.40 3.89 -7.17
CA LEU A 88 -10.99 5.18 -6.63
C LEU A 88 -11.97 6.32 -6.90
N GLU A 89 -12.80 6.23 -7.95
CA GLU A 89 -13.94 7.12 -8.17
C GLU A 89 -15.03 6.91 -7.10
N ASN A 90 -15.20 5.68 -6.60
CA ASN A 90 -16.20 5.37 -5.57
C ASN A 90 -15.67 5.63 -4.15
N ASP A 91 -14.42 5.24 -3.86
CA ASP A 91 -13.75 5.55 -2.58
C ASP A 91 -12.29 5.95 -2.79
N PRO A 92 -12.01 7.26 -2.88
CA PRO A 92 -10.64 7.77 -2.98
C PRO A 92 -9.85 7.68 -1.67
N LYS A 93 -10.47 7.21 -0.56
CA LYS A 93 -9.80 7.04 0.74
C LYS A 93 -9.28 5.63 0.98
N TRP A 94 -9.49 4.71 0.08
CA TRP A 94 -8.97 3.37 0.20
C TRP A 94 -7.52 3.28 -0.32
N SER A 95 -6.56 3.27 0.59
CA SER A 95 -5.11 3.29 0.27
C SER A 95 -4.69 2.12 -0.62
N GLU A 96 -5.23 0.92 -0.39
CA GLU A 96 -4.84 -0.26 -1.16
C GLU A 96 -5.25 -0.17 -2.64
N ALA A 97 -6.36 0.48 -2.96
CA ALA A 97 -6.74 0.69 -4.36
C ALA A 97 -5.73 1.59 -5.11
N TRP A 98 -5.22 2.64 -4.44
CA TRP A 98 -4.11 3.44 -4.95
C TRP A 98 -2.83 2.61 -5.11
N ASN A 99 -2.49 1.78 -4.10
CA ASN A 99 -1.32 0.91 -4.13
C ASN A 99 -1.35 -0.10 -5.28
N LYS A 100 -2.51 -0.72 -5.53
CA LYS A 100 -2.69 -1.63 -6.67
C LYS A 100 -2.52 -0.91 -8.00
N ARG A 101 -3.11 0.28 -8.16
CA ARG A 101 -2.96 1.07 -9.39
C ARG A 101 -1.52 1.54 -9.59
N ALA A 102 -0.85 1.98 -8.53
CA ALA A 102 0.58 2.30 -8.55
C ALA A 102 1.42 1.12 -9.01
N THR A 103 1.11 -0.09 -8.55
CA THR A 103 1.80 -1.31 -8.98
C THR A 103 1.63 -1.56 -10.47
N VAL A 104 0.42 -1.37 -11.01
CA VAL A 104 0.20 -1.50 -12.47
C VAL A 104 1.01 -0.47 -13.24
N TYR A 105 1.02 0.80 -12.81
CA TYR A 105 1.86 1.83 -13.44
C TYR A 105 3.35 1.48 -13.40
N PHE A 106 3.84 0.92 -12.28
CA PHE A 106 5.21 0.43 -12.17
C PHE A 106 5.51 -0.67 -13.20
N LEU A 107 4.62 -1.67 -13.33
CA LEU A 107 4.77 -2.77 -14.30
C LEU A 107 4.77 -2.27 -15.75
N MET A 108 4.07 -1.18 -16.04
CA MET A 108 4.06 -0.49 -17.32
C MET A 108 5.22 0.49 -17.48
N SER A 109 6.18 0.55 -16.56
CA SER A 109 7.28 1.52 -16.51
C SER A 109 6.83 2.99 -16.51
N GLN A 110 5.58 3.27 -16.10
CA GLN A 110 5.03 4.61 -15.94
C GLN A 110 5.36 5.15 -14.54
N PHE A 111 6.64 5.29 -14.23
CA PHE A 111 7.14 5.57 -12.89
C PHE A 111 6.57 6.85 -12.27
N LYS A 112 6.40 7.92 -13.06
CA LYS A 112 5.79 9.17 -12.56
C LYS A 112 4.36 8.96 -12.06
N ASN A 113 3.53 8.23 -12.81
CA ASN A 113 2.15 7.93 -12.41
C ASN A 113 2.14 7.03 -11.17
N SER A 114 3.05 6.04 -11.12
CA SER A 114 3.20 5.17 -9.96
C SER A 114 3.57 5.96 -8.69
N LEU A 115 4.54 6.88 -8.77
CA LEU A 115 4.92 7.73 -7.63
C LEU A 115 3.76 8.63 -7.18
N ASN A 116 3.00 9.23 -8.10
CA ASN A 116 1.84 10.04 -7.75
C ASN A 116 0.78 9.24 -6.97
N ASP A 117 0.53 7.99 -7.37
CA ASP A 117 -0.41 7.12 -6.66
C ASP A 117 0.17 6.67 -5.30
N ILE A 118 1.48 6.37 -5.22
CA ILE A 118 2.16 6.07 -3.96
C ILE A 118 2.05 7.23 -2.96
N ASP A 119 2.19 8.47 -3.41
CA ASP A 119 2.01 9.64 -2.55
C ASP A 119 0.60 9.65 -1.95
N LYS A 120 -0.44 9.30 -2.73
CA LYS A 120 -1.82 9.15 -2.20
C LYS A 120 -1.95 8.02 -1.17
N VAL A 121 -1.26 6.90 -1.39
CA VAL A 121 -1.21 5.81 -0.40
C VAL A 121 -0.63 6.33 0.91
N LEU A 122 0.51 7.02 0.85
CA LEU A 122 1.25 7.46 2.04
C LEU A 122 0.56 8.64 2.75
N ASP A 123 -0.20 9.47 2.04
CA ASP A 123 -1.08 10.49 2.63
C ASP A 123 -2.19 9.84 3.50
N ILE A 124 -2.73 8.68 3.08
CA ILE A 124 -3.82 7.97 3.77
C ILE A 124 -3.27 7.04 4.86
N GLU A 125 -2.25 6.24 4.54
CA GLU A 125 -1.59 5.29 5.45
C GLU A 125 -0.05 5.45 5.35
N PRO A 126 0.53 6.31 6.17
CA PRO A 126 1.99 6.57 6.14
C PRO A 126 2.86 5.35 6.44
N ARG A 127 2.29 4.30 7.04
CA ARG A 127 2.99 3.06 7.41
C ARG A 127 2.91 1.98 6.32
N HIS A 128 2.37 2.31 5.14
CA HIS A 128 2.15 1.34 4.07
C HIS A 128 3.48 0.85 3.49
N PHE A 129 4.09 -0.15 4.14
CA PHE A 129 5.42 -0.66 3.79
C PHE A 129 5.50 -1.22 2.36
N GLY A 130 4.39 -1.71 1.80
CA GLY A 130 4.33 -2.12 0.38
C GLY A 130 4.52 -0.95 -0.57
N ALA A 131 3.84 0.18 -0.32
CA ALA A 131 3.99 1.40 -1.11
C ALA A 131 5.41 1.99 -0.97
N LEU A 132 5.96 2.04 0.25
CA LEU A 132 7.33 2.48 0.50
C LEU A 132 8.37 1.59 -0.21
N SER A 133 8.15 0.27 -0.23
CA SER A 133 9.00 -0.66 -1.00
C SER A 133 8.86 -0.45 -2.52
N GLY A 134 7.65 -0.22 -3.00
CA GLY A 134 7.40 0.14 -4.40
C GLY A 134 8.10 1.43 -4.79
N GLN A 135 8.02 2.47 -3.96
CA GLN A 135 8.71 3.75 -4.13
C GLN A 135 10.24 3.56 -4.21
N ALA A 136 10.82 2.78 -3.30
CA ALA A 136 12.23 2.47 -3.33
C ALA A 136 12.66 1.78 -4.64
N ARG A 137 11.87 0.81 -5.12
CA ARG A 137 12.16 0.13 -6.40
C ARG A 137 12.10 1.08 -7.59
N ILE A 138 11.18 2.06 -7.59
CA ILE A 138 11.12 3.08 -8.64
C ILE A 138 12.39 3.94 -8.58
N PHE A 139 12.79 4.41 -7.41
CA PHE A 139 13.98 5.23 -7.27
C PHE A 139 15.26 4.49 -7.66
N ILE A 140 15.37 3.18 -7.38
CA ILE A 140 16.46 2.34 -7.92
C ILE A 140 16.45 2.33 -9.45
N LYS A 141 15.28 2.17 -10.08
CA LYS A 141 15.15 2.19 -11.55
C LYS A 141 15.50 3.54 -12.17
N LEU A 142 15.29 4.63 -11.42
CA LEU A 142 15.63 6.00 -11.83
C LEU A 142 17.06 6.40 -11.42
N GLN A 143 17.83 5.50 -10.79
CA GLN A 143 19.17 5.76 -10.25
C GLN A 143 19.19 6.85 -9.17
N GLU A 144 18.05 7.08 -8.51
CA GLU A 144 17.90 8.01 -7.40
C GLU A 144 18.13 7.28 -6.06
N TYR A 145 19.34 6.77 -5.88
CA TYR A 145 19.70 5.77 -4.87
C TYR A 145 19.48 6.25 -3.42
N GLU A 146 19.81 7.51 -3.11
CA GLU A 146 19.58 8.07 -1.77
C GLU A 146 18.09 8.15 -1.43
N LYS A 147 17.24 8.44 -2.42
CA LYS A 147 15.77 8.43 -2.23
C LYS A 147 15.27 7.00 -2.00
N ALA A 148 15.84 6.01 -2.70
CA ALA A 148 15.49 4.62 -2.49
C ALA A 148 15.80 4.18 -1.05
N ILE A 149 16.99 4.50 -0.52
CA ILE A 149 17.35 4.21 0.88
C ILE A 149 16.37 4.87 1.84
N LYS A 150 16.05 6.16 1.65
CA LYS A 150 15.09 6.88 2.51
C LYS A 150 13.71 6.22 2.52
N SER A 151 13.23 5.71 1.38
CA SER A 151 11.95 5.01 1.32
C SER A 151 12.00 3.69 2.10
N ILE A 152 13.10 2.92 1.99
CA ILE A 152 13.30 1.69 2.77
C ILE A 152 13.37 2.02 4.27
N GLU A 153 14.17 2.99 4.67
CA GLU A 153 14.29 3.41 6.08
C GLU A 153 12.94 3.86 6.66
N SER A 154 12.11 4.52 5.86
CA SER A 154 10.76 4.91 6.27
C SER A 154 9.87 3.70 6.53
N ALA A 155 9.97 2.63 5.74
CA ALA A 155 9.27 1.37 6.01
C ALA A 155 9.81 0.70 7.30
N LEU A 156 11.13 0.71 7.51
CA LEU A 156 11.77 0.09 8.66
C LEU A 156 11.41 0.74 10.01
N LYS A 157 10.95 2.00 10.02
CA LYS A 157 10.41 2.64 11.23
C LYS A 157 9.19 1.92 11.78
N PHE A 158 8.39 1.32 10.91
CA PHE A 158 7.14 0.64 11.27
C PHE A 158 7.28 -0.88 11.25
N TYR A 159 8.21 -1.38 10.44
CA TYR A 159 8.50 -2.81 10.29
C TYR A 159 10.03 -3.05 10.29
N PRO A 160 10.67 -3.12 11.48
CA PRO A 160 12.14 -3.20 11.58
C PRO A 160 12.79 -4.41 10.89
N SER A 161 12.09 -5.54 10.81
CA SER A 161 12.56 -6.75 10.13
C SER A 161 12.08 -6.86 8.67
N PHE A 162 11.62 -5.75 8.07
CA PHE A 162 11.12 -5.78 6.70
C PHE A 162 12.22 -6.15 5.71
N LYS A 163 11.90 -7.08 4.81
CA LYS A 163 12.87 -7.70 3.89
C LYS A 163 13.56 -6.71 2.96
N SER A 164 12.93 -5.58 2.64
CA SER A 164 13.55 -4.53 1.80
C SER A 164 14.85 -3.96 2.39
N ARG A 165 15.12 -4.16 3.69
CA ARG A 165 16.41 -3.81 4.32
C ARG A 165 17.60 -4.45 3.61
N GLU A 166 17.44 -5.66 3.07
CA GLU A 166 18.49 -6.40 2.38
C GLU A 166 18.98 -5.70 1.10
N LEU A 167 18.21 -4.74 0.57
CA LEU A 167 18.59 -3.95 -0.62
C LEU A 167 19.57 -2.82 -0.28
N ILE A 168 19.65 -2.35 0.96
CA ILE A 168 20.46 -1.17 1.34
C ILE A 168 21.94 -1.37 0.99
N PRO A 169 22.62 -2.49 1.36
CA PRO A 169 24.04 -2.66 1.03
C PRO A 169 24.33 -2.65 -0.48
N GLU A 170 23.41 -3.18 -1.28
CA GLU A 170 23.55 -3.18 -2.74
C GLU A 170 23.41 -1.77 -3.31
N ILE A 171 22.42 -1.01 -2.81
CA ILE A 171 22.22 0.40 -3.24
C ILE A 171 23.44 1.25 -2.84
N GLU A 172 23.99 1.08 -1.63
CA GLU A 172 25.21 1.77 -1.19
C GLU A 172 26.42 1.44 -2.07
N ARG A 173 26.51 0.20 -2.56
CA ARG A 173 27.55 -0.19 -3.53
C ARG A 173 27.39 0.59 -4.86
N LEU A 174 26.15 0.68 -5.38
CA LEU A 174 25.85 1.43 -6.60
C LEU A 174 26.21 2.91 -6.47
N ILE A 175 25.89 3.55 -5.34
CA ILE A 175 26.28 4.95 -5.07
C ILE A 175 27.79 5.15 -5.16
N LYS A 176 28.59 4.21 -4.63
CA LYS A 176 30.05 4.29 -4.69
C LYS A 176 30.57 4.13 -6.11
N GLU A 177 29.99 3.25 -6.90
CA GLU A 177 30.37 3.01 -8.31
C GLU A 177 30.06 4.23 -9.18
N ASP A 178 28.93 4.90 -8.99
CA ASP A 178 28.56 6.11 -9.74
C ASP A 178 29.39 7.35 -9.35
N SER A 179 30.13 7.28 -8.24
CA SER A 179 30.95 8.40 -7.72
C SER A 179 32.40 8.39 -8.21
N ILE A 180 32.78 7.38 -9.03
CA ILE A 180 34.10 7.20 -9.61
C ILE A 180 34.10 7.60 -11.09
#